data_81f0284f1299ce44cb2d334df3ca8f87
#
_entry.id   81f0284f1299ce44cb2d334df3ca8f87
#
_cell.length_a   1.000
_cell.length_b   1.000
_cell.length_c   1.000
_cell.angle_alpha   90.00
_cell.angle_beta   90.00
_cell.angle_gamma   90.00
#
_symmetry.space_group_name_H-M   'P 1'
#
loop_
_entity.id
_entity.type
_entity.pdbx_description
1 polymer ?
#
loop_
_entity_poly.entity_id
_entity_poly.type
_entity_poly.pdbx_seq_one_letter_code
_entity_poly.pdbx_strand_id
1 'polypeptide(L)'
;MEIDFFNSQCQSVSNKKRFGLCDEQDDKEPAYLDERNGAKWIAVVENDELKEVHFIAIDYCIEIWRDDDPTKMEKRCDGMLWYETSIIFVELKDRVSKKDKNAWVEDGEKQLKCTIAYFEKTEQSDKFTEKRVYIANKAHPTFKESQLQRMKNFKQETGYTLRIENRIKIPSY
;
A
#
# COMPACT_ATOMS: atom_id res chain seq x y z
N MET A 1 -22.97 -5.40 -5.39
CA MET A 1 -22.21 -4.59 -6.37
C MET A 1 -20.71 -4.73 -6.10
N GLU A 2 -19.96 -5.06 -7.10
CA GLU A 2 -18.54 -5.25 -6.96
C GLU A 2 -17.83 -3.91 -6.75
N ILE A 3 -16.81 -3.90 -5.86
CA ILE A 3 -16.00 -2.71 -5.60
C ILE A 3 -15.09 -2.46 -6.80
N ASP A 4 -15.10 -1.25 -7.33
CA ASP A 4 -14.18 -0.86 -8.40
C ASP A 4 -12.88 -0.31 -7.80
N PHE A 5 -11.89 -1.17 -7.66
CA PHE A 5 -10.55 -0.78 -7.19
C PHE A 5 -9.76 0.02 -8.22
N PHE A 6 -10.19 0.06 -9.47
CA PHE A 6 -9.51 0.76 -10.55
C PHE A 6 -10.24 2.01 -11.02
N ASN A 7 -10.98 2.63 -10.09
CA ASN A 7 -11.70 3.87 -10.37
C ASN A 7 -10.73 4.96 -10.85
N SER A 8 -10.98 5.46 -12.05
CA SER A 8 -10.08 6.44 -12.71
C SER A 8 -9.90 7.73 -11.91
N GLN A 9 -10.89 8.12 -11.10
CA GLN A 9 -10.79 9.31 -10.25
C GLN A 9 -9.79 9.17 -9.13
N CYS A 10 -9.40 7.94 -8.78
CA CYS A 10 -8.45 7.65 -7.72
C CYS A 10 -7.06 7.31 -8.27
N GLN A 11 -6.88 7.31 -9.59
CA GLN A 11 -5.64 6.90 -10.24
C GLN A 11 -4.75 8.08 -10.63
N SER A 12 -3.45 7.85 -10.51
CA SER A 12 -2.39 8.65 -11.09
C SER A 12 -1.33 7.71 -11.68
N VAL A 13 -0.43 8.24 -12.49
CA VAL A 13 0.55 7.43 -13.20
C VAL A 13 1.89 8.14 -13.25
N SER A 14 2.98 7.37 -13.17
CA SER A 14 4.33 7.87 -13.38
C SER A 14 5.17 6.84 -14.14
N ASN A 15 5.99 7.32 -15.05
CA ASN A 15 7.04 6.53 -15.70
C ASN A 15 8.44 7.05 -15.34
N LYS A 16 8.53 7.89 -14.32
CA LYS A 16 9.82 8.40 -13.87
C LYS A 16 10.65 7.28 -13.23
N LYS A 17 11.95 7.41 -13.31
CA LYS A 17 12.88 6.45 -12.71
C LYS A 17 12.72 6.39 -11.19
N ARG A 18 12.33 7.50 -10.59
CA ARG A 18 12.14 7.62 -9.14
C ARG A 18 11.02 8.59 -8.85
N PHE A 19 10.08 8.18 -8.00
CA PHE A 19 8.98 9.02 -7.52
C PHE A 19 8.56 8.57 -6.13
N GLY A 20 7.72 9.37 -5.48
CA GLY A 20 7.32 9.11 -4.11
C GLY A 20 5.83 8.92 -3.93
N LEU A 21 5.49 8.27 -2.81
CA LEU A 21 4.13 8.17 -2.30
C LEU A 21 4.05 8.97 -1.01
N CYS A 22 3.02 9.80 -0.93
CA CYS A 22 2.82 10.76 0.15
C CYS A 22 1.45 10.57 0.80
N ASP A 23 1.39 10.88 2.08
CA ASP A 23 0.14 10.92 2.81
C ASP A 23 0.27 11.96 3.93
N GLU A 24 -0.66 12.93 3.93
CA GLU A 24 -0.75 13.92 5.00
C GLU A 24 -1.49 13.28 6.17
N GLN A 25 -0.75 12.82 7.17
CA GLN A 25 -1.27 11.96 8.24
C GLN A 25 -2.44 12.56 9.04
N ASP A 26 -2.49 13.88 9.13
CA ASP A 26 -3.52 14.60 9.90
C ASP A 26 -4.72 15.04 9.05
N ASP A 27 -4.63 14.92 7.73
CA ASP A 27 -5.70 15.26 6.80
C ASP A 27 -6.54 14.01 6.48
N LYS A 28 -7.84 14.23 6.25
CA LYS A 28 -8.73 13.19 5.76
C LYS A 28 -8.78 13.19 4.24
N GLU A 29 -7.61 13.29 3.62
CA GLU A 29 -7.42 13.33 2.19
C GLU A 29 -6.72 12.06 1.70
N PRO A 30 -6.95 11.64 0.44
CA PRO A 30 -6.28 10.47 -0.11
C PRO A 30 -4.76 10.62 -0.18
N ALA A 31 -4.04 9.52 -0.05
CA ALA A 31 -2.62 9.45 -0.40
C ALA A 31 -2.42 9.81 -1.87
N TYR A 32 -1.23 10.25 -2.24
CA TYR A 32 -0.95 10.71 -3.60
C TYR A 32 0.47 10.39 -4.05
N LEU A 33 0.63 10.32 -5.38
CA LEU A 33 1.91 10.16 -6.05
C LEU A 33 2.51 11.53 -6.30
N ASP A 34 3.82 11.68 -6.03
CA ASP A 34 4.55 12.93 -6.26
C ASP A 34 5.89 12.64 -6.95
N GLU A 35 6.20 13.45 -7.95
CA GLU A 35 7.42 13.29 -8.75
C GLU A 35 8.50 14.33 -8.42
N ARG A 36 8.21 15.33 -7.58
CA ARG A 36 9.05 16.54 -7.48
C ARG A 36 9.62 16.86 -6.11
N ASN A 37 8.88 16.60 -5.03
CA ASN A 37 9.27 17.04 -3.68
C ASN A 37 9.62 15.84 -2.79
N GLY A 38 10.84 15.34 -2.93
CA GLY A 38 11.33 14.17 -2.18
C GLY A 38 11.25 14.31 -0.66
N ALA A 39 11.24 15.54 -0.14
CA ALA A 39 11.13 15.76 1.30
C ALA A 39 9.77 15.32 1.89
N LYS A 40 8.74 15.24 1.06
CA LYS A 40 7.40 14.79 1.46
C LYS A 40 7.18 13.30 1.29
N TRP A 41 8.06 12.59 0.63
CA TRP A 41 7.85 11.19 0.32
C TRP A 41 7.96 10.31 1.56
N ILE A 42 6.94 9.50 1.79
CA ILE A 42 6.97 8.45 2.82
C ILE A 42 7.61 7.19 2.24
N ALA A 43 7.18 6.78 1.05
CA ALA A 43 7.78 5.68 0.31
C ALA A 43 8.41 6.21 -0.98
N VAL A 44 9.50 5.55 -1.40
CA VAL A 44 10.21 5.87 -2.63
C VAL A 44 10.08 4.70 -3.58
N VAL A 45 9.51 4.94 -4.75
CA VAL A 45 9.41 3.93 -5.81
C VAL A 45 10.62 4.07 -6.72
N GLU A 46 11.38 2.98 -6.85
CA GLU A 46 12.53 2.89 -7.74
C GLU A 46 12.12 2.11 -8.99
N ASN A 47 12.00 2.83 -10.09
CA ASN A 47 11.46 2.32 -11.35
C ASN A 47 12.57 2.34 -12.42
N ASP A 48 13.54 1.45 -12.27
CA ASP A 48 14.77 1.45 -13.07
C ASP A 48 14.51 1.17 -14.55
N GLU A 49 13.48 0.42 -14.89
CA GLU A 49 13.12 0.10 -16.27
C GLU A 49 12.11 1.08 -16.88
N LEU A 50 11.82 2.18 -16.19
CA LEU A 50 10.90 3.23 -16.65
C LEU A 50 9.53 2.69 -17.07
N LYS A 51 9.01 1.73 -16.33
CA LYS A 51 7.67 1.17 -16.59
C LYS A 51 6.59 2.20 -16.30
N GLU A 52 5.46 2.05 -16.96
CA GLU A 52 4.26 2.84 -16.62
C GLU A 52 3.66 2.26 -15.35
N VAL A 53 3.80 2.98 -14.23
CA VAL A 53 3.34 2.55 -12.90
C VAL A 53 2.13 3.39 -12.50
N HIS A 54 1.04 2.71 -12.19
CA HIS A 54 -0.20 3.33 -11.74
C HIS A 54 -0.27 3.30 -10.23
N PHE A 55 -0.69 4.40 -9.61
CA PHE A 55 -1.01 4.47 -8.20
C PHE A 55 -2.50 4.74 -8.04
N ILE A 56 -3.15 3.97 -7.19
CA ILE A 56 -4.56 4.16 -6.85
C ILE A 56 -4.65 4.45 -5.36
N ALA A 57 -5.16 5.63 -5.01
CA ALA A 57 -5.49 5.97 -3.63
C ALA A 57 -6.70 5.16 -3.20
N ILE A 58 -6.64 4.49 -2.06
CA ILE A 58 -7.74 3.66 -1.55
C ILE A 58 -8.43 4.35 -0.38
N ASP A 59 -7.71 4.62 0.71
CA ASP A 59 -8.30 5.32 1.84
C ASP A 59 -8.74 6.73 1.41
N TYR A 60 -9.96 7.11 1.78
CA TYR A 60 -10.61 8.38 1.39
C TYR A 60 -10.90 8.53 -0.12
N CYS A 61 -10.77 7.45 -0.92
CA CYS A 61 -11.10 7.51 -2.34
C CYS A 61 -11.96 6.32 -2.81
N ILE A 62 -11.62 5.10 -2.41
CA ILE A 62 -12.39 3.89 -2.73
C ILE A 62 -13.27 3.54 -1.53
N GLU A 63 -14.57 3.46 -1.73
CA GLU A 63 -15.50 3.10 -0.67
C GLU A 63 -15.56 1.58 -0.51
N ILE A 64 -15.34 1.11 0.72
CA ILE A 64 -15.51 -0.29 1.11
C ILE A 64 -16.37 -0.31 2.37
N TRP A 65 -17.63 -0.64 2.21
CA TRP A 65 -18.57 -0.74 3.32
C TRP A 65 -18.43 -2.10 4.00
N ARG A 66 -18.58 -2.11 5.32
CA ARG A 66 -18.43 -3.34 6.09
C ARG A 66 -19.58 -4.30 5.78
N ASP A 67 -19.25 -5.58 5.64
CA ASP A 67 -20.24 -6.64 5.41
C ASP A 67 -21.17 -6.81 6.61
N ASP A 68 -20.65 -6.66 7.83
CA ASP A 68 -21.41 -6.82 9.07
C ASP A 68 -22.22 -5.58 9.47
N ASP A 69 -21.84 -4.40 8.96
CA ASP A 69 -22.53 -3.15 9.22
C ASP A 69 -22.38 -2.19 8.03
N PRO A 70 -23.32 -2.24 7.07
CA PRO A 70 -23.23 -1.43 5.84
C PRO A 70 -23.31 0.09 6.05
N THR A 71 -23.50 0.54 7.28
CA THR A 71 -23.47 1.98 7.62
C THR A 71 -22.07 2.47 7.96
N LYS A 72 -21.11 1.56 8.09
CA LYS A 72 -19.73 1.86 8.47
C LYS A 72 -18.75 1.48 7.36
N MET A 73 -17.78 2.37 7.18
CA MET A 73 -16.68 2.14 6.26
C MET A 73 -15.66 1.16 6.87
N GLU A 74 -15.13 0.28 6.04
CA GLU A 74 -14.09 -0.64 6.46
C GLU A 74 -12.76 0.10 6.63
N LYS A 75 -11.86 -0.47 7.44
CA LYS A 75 -10.46 -0.01 7.49
C LYS A 75 -9.79 -0.35 6.17
N ARG A 76 -9.16 0.66 5.56
CA ARG A 76 -8.53 0.51 4.25
C ARG A 76 -7.06 0.91 4.33
N CYS A 77 -6.21 0.27 3.55
CA CYS A 77 -4.84 0.74 3.38
C CYS A 77 -4.83 2.00 2.51
N ASP A 78 -3.69 2.70 2.50
CA ASP A 78 -3.58 4.00 1.84
C ASP A 78 -3.70 3.93 0.33
N GLY A 79 -3.14 2.90 -0.29
CA GLY A 79 -3.23 2.78 -1.74
C GLY A 79 -2.62 1.52 -2.30
N MET A 80 -2.56 1.46 -3.62
CA MET A 80 -1.91 0.36 -4.33
C MET A 80 -1.21 0.87 -5.58
N LEU A 81 -0.10 0.22 -5.91
CA LEU A 81 0.61 0.39 -7.16
C LEU A 81 0.32 -0.81 -8.05
N TRP A 82 0.23 -0.59 -9.36
CA TRP A 82 0.19 -1.70 -10.29
C TRP A 82 0.91 -1.36 -11.60
N TYR A 83 1.50 -2.39 -12.19
CA TYR A 83 2.13 -2.33 -13.50
C TYR A 83 2.13 -3.74 -14.08
N GLU A 84 1.83 -3.88 -15.37
CA GLU A 84 1.75 -5.20 -16.00
C GLU A 84 0.86 -6.16 -15.19
N THR A 85 1.37 -7.31 -14.76
CA THR A 85 0.66 -8.30 -13.93
C THR A 85 1.07 -8.27 -12.46
N SER A 86 1.68 -7.17 -12.01
CA SER A 86 2.13 -6.98 -10.63
C SER A 86 1.25 -5.97 -9.90
N ILE A 87 0.90 -6.29 -8.65
CA ILE A 87 0.16 -5.40 -7.77
C ILE A 87 0.87 -5.29 -6.42
N ILE A 88 0.88 -4.07 -5.86
CA ILE A 88 1.55 -3.76 -4.59
C ILE A 88 0.62 -2.89 -3.77
N PHE A 89 0.05 -3.43 -2.70
CA PHE A 89 -0.68 -2.61 -1.72
C PHE A 89 0.29 -1.93 -0.78
N VAL A 90 0.00 -0.70 -0.39
CA VAL A 90 0.89 0.10 0.45
C VAL A 90 0.15 0.72 1.63
N GLU A 91 0.83 0.75 2.76
CA GLU A 91 0.43 1.49 3.93
C GLU A 91 1.55 2.47 4.30
N LEU A 92 1.19 3.73 4.44
CA LEU A 92 2.13 4.84 4.59
C LEU A 92 2.01 5.42 5.99
N LYS A 93 3.11 5.39 6.74
CA LYS A 93 3.18 5.88 8.12
C LYS A 93 4.24 6.98 8.24
N ASP A 94 4.00 7.90 9.16
CA ASP A 94 4.97 8.91 9.53
C ASP A 94 4.86 9.14 11.04
N ARG A 95 5.25 8.13 11.82
CA ARG A 95 5.16 8.21 13.28
C ARG A 95 6.26 7.40 13.97
N VAL A 96 6.72 7.93 15.10
CA VAL A 96 7.65 7.24 16.00
C VAL A 96 6.83 6.54 17.08
N SER A 97 7.05 5.23 17.25
CA SER A 97 6.44 4.48 18.34
C SER A 97 7.34 4.58 19.58
N LYS A 98 6.80 5.15 20.68
CA LYS A 98 7.55 5.32 21.93
C LYS A 98 7.43 4.13 22.88
N LYS A 99 6.29 3.46 22.90
CA LYS A 99 5.98 2.37 23.84
C LYS A 99 6.07 0.98 23.23
N ASP A 100 5.57 0.82 22.04
CA ASP A 100 5.61 -0.44 21.31
C ASP A 100 6.18 -0.16 19.91
N LYS A 101 7.39 -0.65 19.68
CA LYS A 101 8.10 -0.44 18.42
C LYS A 101 7.40 -1.05 17.22
N ASN A 102 6.52 -2.03 17.45
CA ASN A 102 5.82 -2.76 16.39
C ASN A 102 4.39 -2.28 16.18
N ALA A 103 3.89 -1.33 16.97
CA ALA A 103 2.49 -0.91 16.91
C ALA A 103 2.08 -0.44 15.51
N TRP A 104 2.92 0.36 14.84
CA TRP A 104 2.63 0.84 13.49
C TRP A 104 2.69 -0.28 12.44
N VAL A 105 3.52 -1.29 12.67
CA VAL A 105 3.58 -2.47 11.78
C VAL A 105 2.29 -3.28 11.91
N GLU A 106 1.82 -3.53 13.13
CA GLU A 106 0.58 -4.27 13.40
C GLU A 106 -0.64 -3.56 12.83
N ASP A 107 -0.72 -2.24 13.01
CA ASP A 107 -1.81 -1.43 12.44
C ASP A 107 -1.82 -1.51 10.91
N GLY A 108 -0.65 -1.36 10.30
CA GLY A 108 -0.51 -1.44 8.84
C GLY A 108 -0.88 -2.82 8.31
N GLU A 109 -0.44 -3.86 9.00
CA GLU A 109 -0.77 -5.24 8.63
C GLU A 109 -2.28 -5.48 8.64
N LYS A 110 -2.98 -5.00 9.66
CA LYS A 110 -4.44 -5.14 9.76
C LYS A 110 -5.17 -4.43 8.63
N GLN A 111 -4.76 -3.21 8.31
CA GLN A 111 -5.36 -2.43 7.23
C GLN A 111 -5.13 -3.08 5.87
N LEU A 112 -3.92 -3.59 5.64
CA LEU A 112 -3.57 -4.30 4.40
C LEU A 112 -4.36 -5.60 4.26
N LYS A 113 -4.42 -6.43 5.30
CA LYS A 113 -5.19 -7.67 5.28
C LYS A 113 -6.66 -7.43 4.98
N CYS A 114 -7.24 -6.41 5.59
CA CYS A 114 -8.63 -6.05 5.39
C CYS A 114 -8.91 -5.67 3.93
N THR A 115 -8.10 -4.78 3.38
CA THR A 115 -8.23 -4.32 1.99
C THR A 115 -8.02 -5.47 1.00
N ILE A 116 -7.00 -6.29 1.20
CA ILE A 116 -6.70 -7.45 0.35
C ILE A 116 -7.86 -8.43 0.34
N ALA A 117 -8.49 -8.69 1.49
CA ALA A 117 -9.62 -9.61 1.58
C ALA A 117 -10.76 -9.18 0.67
N TYR A 118 -11.07 -7.89 0.61
CA TYR A 118 -12.09 -7.36 -0.30
C TYR A 118 -11.64 -7.42 -1.77
N PHE A 119 -10.39 -7.07 -2.04
CA PHE A 119 -9.84 -7.11 -3.40
C PHE A 119 -9.85 -8.53 -3.98
N GLU A 120 -9.43 -9.52 -3.21
CA GLU A 120 -9.38 -10.91 -3.67
C GLU A 120 -10.76 -11.53 -3.92
N LYS A 121 -11.82 -10.94 -3.40
CA LYS A 121 -13.20 -11.33 -3.72
C LYS A 121 -13.66 -10.82 -5.08
N THR A 122 -12.94 -9.88 -5.67
CA THR A 122 -13.28 -9.33 -6.99
C THR A 122 -12.59 -10.10 -8.11
N GLU A 123 -13.18 -10.08 -9.31
CA GLU A 123 -12.53 -10.64 -10.50
C GLU A 123 -11.31 -9.80 -10.94
N GLN A 124 -11.21 -8.57 -10.45
CA GLN A 124 -10.10 -7.66 -10.75
C GLN A 124 -8.75 -8.23 -10.30
N SER A 125 -8.73 -9.07 -9.26
CA SER A 125 -7.51 -9.67 -8.74
C SER A 125 -6.92 -10.74 -9.66
N ASP A 126 -7.72 -11.32 -10.54
CA ASP A 126 -7.35 -12.51 -11.34
C ASP A 126 -6.21 -12.26 -12.31
N LYS A 127 -6.05 -11.04 -12.80
CA LYS A 127 -4.99 -10.70 -13.76
C LYS A 127 -3.60 -10.55 -13.14
N PHE A 128 -3.51 -10.49 -11.81
CA PHE A 128 -2.24 -10.26 -11.13
C PHE A 128 -1.61 -11.57 -10.66
N THR A 129 -0.35 -11.77 -11.04
CA THR A 129 0.45 -12.94 -10.70
C THR A 129 1.51 -12.64 -9.65
N GLU A 130 2.02 -11.40 -9.60
CA GLU A 130 2.92 -10.93 -8.54
C GLU A 130 2.15 -10.05 -7.58
N LYS A 131 2.12 -10.46 -6.32
CA LYS A 131 1.32 -9.81 -5.27
C LYS A 131 2.21 -9.49 -4.07
N ARG A 132 2.40 -8.20 -3.82
CA ARG A 132 3.23 -7.71 -2.72
C ARG A 132 2.51 -6.65 -1.90
N VAL A 133 2.94 -6.46 -0.67
CA VAL A 133 2.52 -5.35 0.17
C VAL A 133 3.74 -4.71 0.82
N TYR A 134 3.66 -3.41 1.05
CA TYR A 134 4.68 -2.64 1.76
C TYR A 134 4.06 -1.85 2.89
N ILE A 135 4.73 -1.89 4.05
CA ILE A 135 4.48 -0.97 5.15
C ILE A 135 5.69 -0.06 5.21
N ALA A 136 5.50 1.21 4.87
CA ALA A 136 6.54 2.23 4.85
C ALA A 136 6.31 3.22 5.99
N ASN A 137 7.36 3.58 6.72
CA ASN A 137 7.30 4.59 7.75
C ASN A 137 8.43 5.59 7.56
N LYS A 138 8.09 6.84 7.26
CA LYS A 138 9.08 7.91 7.03
C LYS A 138 9.99 8.11 8.24
N ALA A 139 9.47 7.96 9.46
CA ALA A 139 10.25 8.07 10.69
C ALA A 139 11.18 6.87 10.93
N HIS A 140 10.95 5.76 10.24
CA HIS A 140 11.74 4.53 10.34
C HIS A 140 12.03 3.98 8.93
N PRO A 141 12.86 4.68 8.12
CA PRO A 141 13.10 4.27 6.73
C PRO A 141 13.78 2.90 6.61
N THR A 142 14.54 2.51 7.62
CA THR A 142 15.18 1.19 7.71
C THR A 142 14.76 0.53 9.01
N PHE A 143 13.86 -0.43 8.92
CA PHE A 143 13.40 -1.15 10.10
C PHE A 143 14.36 -2.32 10.37
N LYS A 144 15.09 -2.25 11.48
CA LYS A 144 16.20 -3.15 11.80
C LYS A 144 15.79 -4.44 12.50
N GLU A 145 14.60 -4.51 13.06
CA GLU A 145 14.15 -5.71 13.75
C GLU A 145 13.71 -6.76 12.74
N SER A 146 14.05 -8.03 13.02
CA SER A 146 13.61 -9.12 12.18
C SER A 146 12.10 -9.31 12.26
N GLN A 147 11.45 -9.35 11.10
CA GLN A 147 10.02 -9.58 10.96
C GLN A 147 9.74 -10.85 10.13
N LEU A 148 10.69 -11.76 10.09
CA LEU A 148 10.61 -12.96 9.25
C LEU A 148 9.38 -13.81 9.54
N GLN A 149 9.04 -14.01 10.82
CA GLN A 149 7.87 -14.80 11.19
C GLN A 149 6.57 -14.10 10.77
N ARG A 150 6.49 -12.79 10.96
CA ARG A 150 5.35 -11.97 10.51
C ARG A 150 5.17 -12.06 9.00
N MET A 151 6.27 -11.93 8.25
CA MET A 151 6.26 -12.02 6.79
C MET A 151 5.78 -13.39 6.31
N LYS A 152 6.25 -14.45 6.96
CA LYS A 152 5.86 -15.84 6.70
C LYS A 152 4.37 -16.06 6.93
N ASN A 153 3.87 -15.61 8.09
CA ASN A 153 2.46 -15.71 8.45
C ASN A 153 1.57 -14.93 7.47
N PHE A 154 1.99 -13.74 7.10
CA PHE A 154 1.26 -12.90 6.15
C PHE A 154 1.13 -13.59 4.79
N LYS A 155 2.23 -14.17 4.29
CA LYS A 155 2.24 -14.92 3.03
C LYS A 155 1.31 -16.12 3.07
N GLN A 156 1.31 -16.86 4.18
CA GLN A 156 0.41 -18.02 4.36
C GLN A 156 -1.05 -17.60 4.41
N GLU A 157 -1.37 -16.49 5.08
CA GLU A 157 -2.74 -16.04 5.22
C GLU A 157 -3.32 -15.38 3.96
N THR A 158 -2.50 -14.60 3.26
CA THR A 158 -2.99 -13.73 2.18
C THR A 158 -2.51 -14.11 0.78
N GLY A 159 -1.40 -14.83 0.68
CA GLY A 159 -0.73 -15.07 -0.59
C GLY A 159 0.18 -13.92 -1.05
N TYR A 160 0.23 -12.82 -0.30
CA TYR A 160 1.02 -11.63 -0.63
C TYR A 160 2.36 -11.63 0.11
N THR A 161 3.41 -11.17 -0.56
CA THR A 161 4.73 -10.98 0.06
C THR A 161 4.78 -9.64 0.77
N LEU A 162 4.97 -9.67 2.10
CA LEU A 162 5.07 -8.48 2.95
C LEU A 162 6.51 -7.98 2.99
N ARG A 163 6.68 -6.66 2.81
CA ARG A 163 7.93 -5.94 3.04
C ARG A 163 7.68 -4.78 4.00
N ILE A 164 8.63 -4.54 4.89
CA ILE A 164 8.58 -3.44 5.86
C ILE A 164 9.79 -2.55 5.57
N GLU A 165 9.64 -1.71 4.57
CA GLU A 165 10.69 -0.80 4.11
C GLU A 165 10.11 0.32 3.27
N ASN A 166 10.84 1.42 3.15
CA ASN A 166 10.38 2.59 2.40
C ASN A 166 10.69 2.53 0.91
N ARG A 167 11.63 1.68 0.51
CA ARG A 167 12.02 1.56 -0.91
C ARG A 167 11.23 0.45 -1.58
N ILE A 168 10.48 0.83 -2.59
CA ILE A 168 9.68 -0.10 -3.39
C ILE A 168 10.37 -0.25 -4.74
N LYS A 169 10.95 -1.41 -5.00
CA LYS A 169 11.65 -1.70 -6.27
C LYS A 169 10.70 -2.21 -7.34
N ILE A 170 10.83 -1.65 -8.54
CA ILE A 170 10.07 -2.05 -9.72
C ILE A 170 11.05 -2.24 -10.88
N PRO A 171 11.10 -3.43 -11.50
CA PRO A 171 10.53 -4.68 -11.02
C PRO A 171 11.24 -5.23 -9.78
N SER A 172 10.59 -6.21 -9.15
CA SER A 172 11.13 -6.89 -7.97
C SER A 172 12.09 -8.01 -8.39
N TYR A 173 13.33 -7.92 -7.94
CA TYR A 173 14.27 -9.05 -7.98
C TYR A 173 15.14 -9.05 -6.73
#